data_304e78ce069033e1c622ba62af361ada
#
_entry.id   304e78ce069033e1c622ba62af361ada
#
_cell.length_a   1.000
_cell.length_b   1.000
_cell.length_c   1.000
_cell.angle_alpha   90.00
_cell.angle_beta   90.00
_cell.angle_gamma   90.00
#
_symmetry.space_group_name_H-M   'P 1'
#
loop_
_entity.id
_entity.type
_entity.pdbx_description
1 polymer ?
#
loop_
_entity_poly.entity_id
_entity_poly.type
_entity_poly.pdbx_seq_one_letter_code
_entity_poly.pdbx_strand_id
1 'polypeptide(L)'
;MANVFIFTIDDTTAKENFGITIEKGVELDALLPFIQDEIQIENLRRFYPDGKCYVWGVQEKGGDNLSTWNSMVEEDLVLGYRDRSIVSASYVLMKINNPLLATKLWSKNTEEPFRLICFTDKPHLGEVPIVSMMFRYLDQEYKAFTKLNSQQLNNIMRDYGFFETFVQLVLGYDAPFSFRHSY
;
A
#
# COMPACT_ATOMS: atom_id res chain seq x y z
N MET A 1 5.19 -15.48 6.92
CA MET A 1 5.67 -14.28 7.67
C MET A 1 5.22 -13.09 6.84
N ALA A 2 4.50 -12.14 7.44
CA ALA A 2 4.08 -10.94 6.75
C ALA A 2 5.29 -10.08 6.35
N ASN A 3 5.16 -9.33 5.26
CA ASN A 3 6.22 -8.50 4.70
C ASN A 3 5.88 -7.02 4.83
N VAL A 4 6.84 -6.17 4.55
CA VAL A 4 6.65 -4.72 4.45
C VAL A 4 7.08 -4.25 3.07
N PHE A 5 6.20 -3.52 2.41
CA PHE A 5 6.42 -2.92 1.11
C PHE A 5 6.40 -1.40 1.20
N ILE A 6 7.23 -0.77 0.40
CA ILE A 6 7.34 0.69 0.30
C ILE A 6 6.99 1.09 -1.13
N PHE A 7 6.06 2.00 -1.30
CA PHE A 7 5.87 2.69 -2.57
C PHE A 7 6.28 4.16 -2.46
N THR A 8 6.88 4.69 -3.52
CA THR A 8 7.38 6.07 -3.53
C THR A 8 6.40 7.02 -4.20
N ILE A 9 6.36 8.26 -3.69
CA ILE A 9 5.46 9.33 -4.15
C ILE A 9 6.36 10.50 -4.58
N ASP A 10 7.18 10.26 -5.62
CA ASP A 10 8.30 11.16 -5.94
C ASP A 10 7.93 12.26 -6.95
N ASP A 11 7.09 11.96 -7.92
CA ASP A 11 6.72 12.87 -8.98
C ASP A 11 5.31 13.48 -8.82
N THR A 12 4.98 14.42 -9.68
CA THR A 12 3.67 15.09 -9.66
C THR A 12 2.52 14.11 -9.90
N THR A 13 2.68 13.15 -10.80
CA THR A 13 1.65 12.14 -11.10
C THR A 13 1.42 11.24 -9.89
N ALA A 14 2.48 10.75 -9.24
CA ALA A 14 2.39 9.95 -8.03
C ALA A 14 1.71 10.73 -6.88
N LYS A 15 2.03 12.01 -6.72
CA LYS A 15 1.40 12.89 -5.71
C LYS A 15 -0.10 13.08 -5.97
N GLU A 16 -0.49 13.33 -7.22
CA GLU A 16 -1.90 13.44 -7.60
C GLU A 16 -2.66 12.11 -7.35
N ASN A 17 -2.09 11.00 -7.78
CA ASN A 17 -2.66 9.67 -7.61
C ASN A 17 -2.83 9.33 -6.12
N PHE A 18 -1.82 9.60 -5.30
CA PHE A 18 -1.87 9.41 -3.86
C PHE A 18 -3.01 10.23 -3.21
N GLY A 19 -3.12 11.49 -3.58
CA GLY A 19 -4.19 12.37 -3.10
C GLY A 19 -5.60 11.86 -3.43
N ILE A 20 -5.76 11.26 -4.62
CA ILE A 20 -7.07 10.75 -5.07
C ILE A 20 -7.40 9.41 -4.41
N THR A 21 -6.47 8.46 -4.44
CA THR A 21 -6.79 7.06 -4.14
C THR A 21 -6.41 6.61 -2.73
N ILE A 22 -5.51 7.34 -2.05
CA ILE A 22 -5.06 7.03 -0.70
C ILE A 22 -5.56 8.06 0.31
N GLU A 23 -5.33 9.36 0.08
CA GLU A 23 -5.77 10.37 1.05
C GLU A 23 -7.30 10.51 1.08
N LYS A 24 -7.94 10.61 -0.08
CA LYS A 24 -9.41 10.77 -0.20
C LYS A 24 -10.14 9.43 -0.24
N GLY A 25 -9.52 8.42 -0.85
CA GLY A 25 -10.18 7.18 -1.23
C GLY A 25 -11.11 7.35 -2.43
N VAL A 26 -11.58 6.23 -2.98
CA VAL A 26 -12.44 6.18 -4.16
C VAL A 26 -13.73 5.43 -3.85
N GLU A 27 -14.82 5.84 -4.50
CA GLU A 27 -16.11 5.17 -4.36
C GLU A 27 -16.03 3.77 -5.03
N LEU A 28 -16.32 2.73 -4.27
CA LEU A 28 -16.24 1.34 -4.74
C LEU A 28 -17.14 1.10 -5.95
N ASP A 29 -18.38 1.60 -5.92
CA ASP A 29 -19.34 1.42 -7.01
C ASP A 29 -18.86 1.99 -8.35
N ALA A 30 -17.97 3.01 -8.31
CA ALA A 30 -17.37 3.56 -9.52
C ALA A 30 -16.30 2.63 -10.13
N LEU A 31 -15.78 1.68 -9.36
CA LEU A 31 -14.73 0.74 -9.79
C LEU A 31 -15.28 -0.62 -10.23
N LEU A 32 -16.37 -1.07 -9.63
CA LEU A 32 -16.94 -2.40 -9.87
C LEU A 32 -17.20 -2.73 -11.35
N PRO A 33 -17.66 -1.79 -12.20
CA PRO A 33 -17.86 -2.07 -13.63
C PRO A 33 -16.59 -2.47 -14.40
N PHE A 34 -15.40 -2.18 -13.84
CA PHE A 34 -14.11 -2.51 -14.44
C PHE A 34 -13.51 -3.81 -13.92
N ILE A 35 -14.20 -4.51 -13.01
CA ILE A 35 -13.79 -5.77 -12.42
C ILE A 35 -14.74 -6.87 -12.94
N GLN A 36 -14.19 -7.91 -13.56
CA GLN A 36 -14.98 -8.98 -14.17
C GLN A 36 -15.20 -10.18 -13.25
N ASP A 37 -14.34 -10.36 -12.26
CA ASP A 37 -14.38 -11.48 -11.33
C ASP A 37 -15.38 -11.20 -10.19
N GLU A 38 -16.48 -11.97 -10.17
CA GLU A 38 -17.54 -11.81 -9.17
C GLU A 38 -17.05 -12.06 -7.73
N ILE A 39 -16.08 -12.96 -7.55
CA ILE A 39 -15.48 -13.24 -6.24
C ILE A 39 -14.70 -12.01 -5.75
N GLN A 40 -13.95 -11.37 -6.64
CA GLN A 40 -13.25 -10.12 -6.31
C GLN A 40 -14.24 -9.01 -5.96
N ILE A 41 -15.33 -8.87 -6.69
CA ILE A 41 -16.39 -7.89 -6.42
C ILE A 41 -17.01 -8.14 -5.03
N GLU A 42 -17.36 -9.38 -4.72
CA GLU A 42 -17.92 -9.75 -3.41
C GLU A 42 -16.95 -9.46 -2.26
N ASN A 43 -15.67 -9.82 -2.44
CA ASN A 43 -14.63 -9.53 -1.45
C ASN A 43 -14.47 -8.02 -1.22
N LEU A 44 -14.44 -7.21 -2.29
CA LEU A 44 -14.35 -5.76 -2.16
C LEU A 44 -15.54 -5.16 -1.41
N ARG A 45 -16.77 -5.63 -1.69
CA ARG A 45 -17.95 -5.19 -0.93
C ARG A 45 -17.88 -5.54 0.54
N ARG A 46 -17.29 -6.69 0.87
CA ARG A 46 -17.08 -7.13 2.24
C ARG A 46 -15.99 -6.30 2.95
N PHE A 47 -14.90 -5.99 2.25
CA PHE A 47 -13.80 -5.18 2.81
C PHE A 47 -14.19 -3.71 3.00
N TYR A 48 -15.07 -3.19 2.15
CA TYR A 48 -15.47 -1.78 2.16
C TYR A 48 -16.98 -1.61 2.30
N PRO A 49 -17.54 -1.93 3.48
CA PRO A 49 -19.00 -1.87 3.69
C PRO A 49 -19.55 -0.45 3.64
N ASP A 50 -18.71 0.56 3.83
CA ASP A 50 -19.03 1.99 3.70
C ASP A 50 -18.92 2.49 2.24
N GLY A 51 -18.54 1.60 1.31
CA GLY A 51 -18.42 1.91 -0.11
C GLY A 51 -17.16 2.72 -0.49
N LYS A 52 -16.27 3.02 0.46
CA LYS A 52 -15.04 3.78 0.17
C LYS A 52 -13.82 2.89 0.26
N CYS A 53 -13.08 2.78 -0.84
CA CYS A 53 -11.88 1.96 -0.92
C CYS A 53 -10.60 2.79 -1.11
N TYR A 54 -9.48 2.18 -0.76
CA TYR A 54 -8.14 2.76 -0.83
C TYR A 54 -7.26 1.89 -1.70
N VAL A 55 -6.60 2.51 -2.68
CA VAL A 55 -5.99 1.77 -3.79
C VAL A 55 -4.67 2.40 -4.18
N TRP A 56 -3.65 1.56 -4.38
CA TRP A 56 -2.40 1.95 -5.00
C TRP A 56 -2.05 1.02 -6.15
N GLY A 57 -1.34 1.54 -7.15
CA GLY A 57 -0.90 0.77 -8.29
C GLY A 57 0.54 1.07 -8.66
N VAL A 58 1.22 0.07 -9.20
CA VAL A 58 2.55 0.23 -9.79
C VAL A 58 2.55 -0.24 -11.23
N GLN A 59 3.44 0.33 -12.04
CA GLN A 59 3.65 -0.09 -13.42
C GLN A 59 4.40 -1.42 -13.45
N GLU A 60 4.07 -2.28 -14.42
CA GLU A 60 4.78 -3.55 -14.61
C GLU A 60 6.22 -3.33 -15.07
N LYS A 61 6.46 -2.36 -15.96
CA LYS A 61 7.79 -1.94 -16.36
C LYS A 61 8.45 -1.08 -15.28
N GLY A 62 9.66 -1.39 -14.94
CA GLY A 62 10.43 -0.70 -13.92
C GLY A 62 11.15 -1.69 -13.05
N GLY A 63 12.04 -2.51 -13.64
CA GLY A 63 12.85 -3.47 -12.89
C GLY A 63 12.02 -4.62 -12.31
N ASP A 64 12.08 -4.80 -11.00
CA ASP A 64 11.49 -5.96 -10.31
C ASP A 64 10.05 -5.74 -9.81
N ASN A 65 9.32 -4.72 -10.33
CA ASN A 65 7.98 -4.39 -9.84
C ASN A 65 7.01 -5.57 -9.87
N LEU A 66 7.00 -6.33 -10.97
CA LEU A 66 6.13 -7.49 -11.10
C LEU A 66 6.48 -8.59 -10.10
N SER A 67 7.75 -8.92 -9.93
CA SER A 67 8.20 -9.93 -8.98
C SER A 67 7.95 -9.50 -7.53
N THR A 68 8.22 -8.23 -7.23
CA THR A 68 7.94 -7.61 -5.92
C THR A 68 6.44 -7.66 -5.62
N TRP A 69 5.60 -7.23 -6.56
CA TRP A 69 4.14 -7.27 -6.40
C TRP A 69 3.61 -8.70 -6.29
N ASN A 70 4.14 -9.65 -7.05
CA ASN A 70 3.75 -11.06 -6.96
C ASN A 70 4.04 -11.65 -5.56
N SER A 71 5.11 -11.19 -4.91
CA SER A 71 5.48 -11.64 -3.56
C SER A 71 4.61 -11.06 -2.44
N MET A 72 3.80 -10.02 -2.74
CA MET A 72 2.88 -9.41 -1.80
C MET A 72 1.65 -10.30 -1.59
N VAL A 73 1.20 -10.41 -0.35
CA VAL A 73 -0.01 -11.16 0.04
C VAL A 73 -0.91 -10.33 0.95
N GLU A 74 -2.11 -10.82 1.21
CA GLU A 74 -3.02 -10.22 2.19
C GLU A 74 -2.33 -10.09 3.56
N GLU A 75 -2.67 -9.04 4.30
CA GLU A 75 -2.08 -8.67 5.60
C GLU A 75 -0.60 -8.19 5.55
N ASP A 76 0.02 -8.11 4.38
CA ASP A 76 1.31 -7.41 4.28
C ASP A 76 1.15 -5.92 4.54
N LEU A 77 2.13 -5.32 5.23
CA LEU A 77 2.14 -3.88 5.52
C LEU A 77 2.64 -3.12 4.29
N VAL A 78 1.96 -2.05 3.94
CA VAL A 78 2.34 -1.13 2.86
C VAL A 78 2.55 0.26 3.44
N LEU A 79 3.73 0.84 3.18
CA LEU A 79 4.12 2.17 3.60
C LEU A 79 4.26 3.09 2.39
N GLY A 80 3.66 4.26 2.45
CA GLY A 80 3.90 5.33 1.49
C GLY A 80 5.09 6.17 1.90
N TYR A 81 6.01 6.41 0.97
CA TYR A 81 7.24 7.17 1.20
C TYR A 81 7.29 8.41 0.32
N ARG A 82 7.63 9.55 0.90
CA ARG A 82 7.85 10.81 0.21
C ARG A 82 8.86 11.67 0.97
N ASP A 83 9.83 12.22 0.26
CA ASP A 83 10.77 13.24 0.79
C ASP A 83 11.41 12.83 2.14
N ARG A 84 11.94 11.60 2.23
CA ARG A 84 12.55 11.01 3.43
C ARG A 84 11.60 10.83 4.62
N SER A 85 10.31 10.77 4.35
CA SER A 85 9.27 10.55 5.36
C SER A 85 8.36 9.40 4.97
N ILE A 86 7.86 8.68 5.96
CA ILE A 86 6.70 7.80 5.80
C ILE A 86 5.44 8.66 5.92
N VAL A 87 4.59 8.62 4.92
CA VAL A 87 3.38 9.47 4.84
C VAL A 87 2.09 8.69 4.94
N SER A 88 2.15 7.38 4.82
CA SER A 88 0.99 6.50 5.05
C SER A 88 1.42 5.10 5.50
N ALA A 89 0.54 4.42 6.21
CA ALA A 89 0.66 3.01 6.54
C ALA A 89 -0.71 2.33 6.41
N SER A 90 -0.76 1.19 5.74
CA SER A 90 -1.97 0.39 5.54
C SER A 90 -1.63 -1.08 5.32
N TYR A 91 -2.64 -1.96 5.41
CA TYR A 91 -2.48 -3.40 5.13
C TYR A 91 -3.14 -3.79 3.82
N VAL A 92 -2.51 -4.70 3.10
CA VAL A 92 -3.05 -5.26 1.87
C VAL A 92 -4.29 -6.11 2.17
N LEU A 93 -5.40 -5.81 1.51
CA LEU A 93 -6.63 -6.60 1.55
C LEU A 93 -6.77 -7.49 0.33
N MET A 94 -6.39 -6.99 -0.85
CA MET A 94 -6.48 -7.73 -2.10
C MET A 94 -5.59 -7.14 -3.18
N LYS A 95 -5.21 -7.96 -4.16
CA LYS A 95 -4.45 -7.55 -5.34
C LYS A 95 -5.20 -7.89 -6.62
N ILE A 96 -5.13 -7.00 -7.59
CA ILE A 96 -5.68 -7.21 -8.93
C ILE A 96 -4.70 -6.70 -9.98
N ASN A 97 -4.36 -7.53 -10.95
CA ASN A 97 -3.66 -7.09 -12.16
C ASN A 97 -4.72 -6.73 -13.21
N ASN A 98 -5.03 -5.44 -13.36
CA ASN A 98 -6.12 -5.00 -14.23
C ASN A 98 -5.81 -3.65 -14.89
N PRO A 99 -5.48 -3.63 -16.20
CA PRO A 99 -5.16 -2.40 -16.90
C PRO A 99 -6.39 -1.49 -17.12
N LEU A 100 -7.59 -2.04 -17.24
CA LEU A 100 -8.82 -1.25 -17.41
C LEU A 100 -9.16 -0.49 -16.13
N LEU A 101 -9.08 -1.17 -15.00
CA LEU A 101 -9.26 -0.56 -13.67
C LEU A 101 -8.19 0.51 -13.41
N ALA A 102 -6.93 0.24 -13.77
CA ALA A 102 -5.84 1.22 -13.66
C ALA A 102 -6.12 2.49 -14.47
N THR A 103 -6.61 2.35 -15.71
CA THR A 103 -6.98 3.49 -16.54
C THR A 103 -8.15 4.27 -15.95
N LYS A 104 -9.12 3.61 -15.34
CA LYS A 104 -10.23 4.27 -14.64
C LYS A 104 -9.75 5.07 -13.43
N LEU A 105 -8.84 4.50 -12.65
CA LEU A 105 -8.31 5.13 -11.43
C LEU A 105 -7.37 6.31 -11.74
N TRP A 106 -6.50 6.13 -12.74
CA TRP A 106 -5.40 7.04 -13.04
C TRP A 106 -5.37 7.38 -14.54
N SER A 107 -6.43 8.01 -15.02
CA SER A 107 -6.71 8.29 -16.44
C SER A 107 -5.72 9.21 -17.15
N LYS A 108 -4.74 9.78 -16.46
CA LYS A 108 -3.70 10.57 -17.06
C LYS A 108 -2.60 9.68 -17.64
N ASN A 109 -2.88 9.27 -18.88
CA ASN A 109 -1.92 9.01 -19.93
C ASN A 109 -0.66 8.25 -19.52
N THR A 110 -0.74 6.96 -19.50
CA THR A 110 0.47 6.18 -19.53
C THR A 110 0.36 5.16 -20.66
N GLU A 111 1.30 5.16 -21.57
CA GLU A 111 1.53 4.02 -22.46
C GLU A 111 1.62 2.72 -21.63
N GLU A 112 1.86 2.88 -20.33
CA GLU A 112 1.89 1.82 -19.33
C GLU A 112 1.03 2.15 -18.12
N PRO A 113 -0.14 1.51 -17.99
CA PRO A 113 -1.00 1.70 -16.84
C PRO A 113 -0.37 1.13 -15.54
N PHE A 114 -0.72 1.71 -14.41
CA PHE A 114 -0.39 1.23 -13.08
C PHE A 114 -1.20 -0.03 -12.72
N ARG A 115 -1.11 -1.06 -13.55
CA ARG A 115 -2.00 -2.23 -13.58
C ARG A 115 -1.81 -3.23 -12.43
N LEU A 116 -0.66 -3.18 -11.75
CA LEU A 116 -0.38 -3.99 -10.58
C LEU A 116 -0.99 -3.30 -9.35
N ILE A 117 -2.26 -3.56 -9.11
CA ILE A 117 -3.09 -2.82 -8.16
C ILE A 117 -3.14 -3.58 -6.83
N CYS A 118 -3.02 -2.85 -5.71
CA CYS A 118 -3.37 -3.36 -4.40
C CYS A 118 -4.47 -2.49 -3.75
N PHE A 119 -5.44 -3.15 -3.18
CA PHE A 119 -6.46 -2.59 -2.31
C PHE A 119 -6.01 -2.73 -0.87
N THR A 120 -6.13 -1.66 -0.10
CA THR A 120 -5.68 -1.64 1.29
C THR A 120 -6.81 -1.26 2.23
N ASP A 121 -6.65 -1.55 3.51
CA ASP A 121 -7.51 -0.97 4.53
C ASP A 121 -7.38 0.57 4.56
N LYS A 122 -8.17 1.22 5.38
CA LYS A 122 -8.10 2.68 5.51
C LYS A 122 -6.72 3.07 6.02
N PRO A 123 -5.96 3.87 5.23
CA PRO A 123 -4.59 4.21 5.58
C PRO A 123 -4.53 5.16 6.77
N HIS A 124 -3.53 4.95 7.62
CA HIS A 124 -3.06 5.96 8.54
C HIS A 124 -2.23 6.97 7.76
N LEU A 125 -2.57 8.24 7.90
CA LEU A 125 -1.91 9.33 7.23
C LEU A 125 -1.16 10.20 8.24
N GLY A 126 0.04 10.61 7.87
CA GLY A 126 0.89 11.49 8.68
C GLY A 126 2.23 11.65 8.00
N GLU A 127 3.05 12.55 8.46
CA GLU A 127 4.40 12.74 7.94
C GLU A 127 5.40 12.41 9.05
N VAL A 128 6.05 11.25 8.94
CA VAL A 128 7.01 10.73 9.90
C VAL A 128 8.39 10.70 9.26
N PRO A 129 9.26 11.66 9.57
CA PRO A 129 10.63 11.69 9.04
C PRO A 129 11.41 10.43 9.43
N ILE A 130 12.10 9.83 8.47
CA ILE A 130 12.99 8.71 8.74
C ILE A 130 14.29 9.25 9.36
N VAL A 131 14.43 9.06 10.66
CA VAL A 131 15.59 9.50 11.43
C VAL A 131 16.58 8.37 11.70
N SER A 132 17.79 8.68 12.12
CA SER A 132 18.89 7.71 12.25
C SER A 132 18.57 6.49 13.14
N MET A 133 17.77 6.66 14.19
CA MET A 133 17.33 5.55 15.03
C MET A 133 16.44 4.51 14.28
N MET A 134 15.88 4.90 13.14
CA MET A 134 15.04 4.02 12.31
C MET A 134 15.84 3.28 11.24
N PHE A 135 17.12 3.61 11.01
CA PHE A 135 17.92 3.03 9.91
C PHE A 135 18.20 1.54 10.04
N ARG A 136 17.92 0.95 11.19
CA ARG A 136 17.97 -0.50 11.33
C ARG A 136 16.73 -1.23 10.77
N TYR A 137 15.63 -0.48 10.54
CA TYR A 137 14.35 -1.00 10.07
C TYR A 137 14.00 -0.51 8.67
N LEU A 138 14.37 0.74 8.36
CA LEU A 138 14.04 1.43 7.12
C LEU A 138 15.31 2.04 6.52
N ASP A 139 15.37 2.06 5.18
CA ASP A 139 16.41 2.82 4.50
C ASP A 139 16.11 4.31 4.56
N GLN A 140 17.14 5.13 4.50
CA GLN A 140 17.01 6.58 4.52
C GLN A 140 16.31 7.10 3.25
N GLU A 141 16.47 6.41 2.12
CA GLU A 141 15.89 6.79 0.84
C GLU A 141 15.37 5.56 0.10
N TYR A 142 14.21 5.74 -0.55
CA TYR A 142 13.61 4.76 -1.44
C TYR A 142 13.37 5.38 -2.81
N LYS A 143 13.55 4.62 -3.89
CA LYS A 143 13.44 5.12 -5.28
C LYS A 143 12.43 4.39 -6.14
N ALA A 144 11.81 3.35 -5.62
CA ALA A 144 10.88 2.53 -6.39
C ALA A 144 9.99 1.73 -5.45
N PHE A 145 9.11 0.93 -6.03
CA PHE A 145 8.35 -0.06 -5.27
C PHE A 145 9.29 -1.13 -4.72
N THR A 146 9.45 -1.17 -3.40
CA THR A 146 10.49 -1.95 -2.72
C THR A 146 9.88 -2.82 -1.64
N LYS A 147 10.37 -4.04 -1.50
CA LYS A 147 10.12 -4.90 -0.34
C LYS A 147 11.28 -4.76 0.64
N LEU A 148 11.00 -4.62 1.93
CA LEU A 148 12.05 -4.65 2.95
C LEU A 148 12.78 -5.99 2.91
N ASN A 149 14.09 -5.94 3.12
CA ASN A 149 14.92 -7.14 3.14
C ASN A 149 14.73 -7.94 4.45
N SER A 150 15.21 -9.20 4.44
CA SER A 150 15.04 -10.10 5.58
C SER A 150 15.68 -9.56 6.87
N GLN A 151 16.79 -8.83 6.77
CA GLN A 151 17.46 -8.27 7.94
C GLN A 151 16.60 -7.19 8.60
N GLN A 152 16.00 -6.29 7.81
CA GLN A 152 15.09 -5.24 8.28
C GLN A 152 13.84 -5.86 8.92
N LEU A 153 13.20 -6.83 8.25
CA LEU A 153 12.05 -7.55 8.78
C LEU A 153 12.37 -8.27 10.11
N ASN A 154 13.51 -8.96 10.18
CA ASN A 154 13.95 -9.64 11.40
C ASN A 154 14.21 -8.65 12.54
N ASN A 155 14.75 -7.47 12.24
CA ASN A 155 14.96 -6.43 13.24
C ASN A 155 13.62 -5.92 13.79
N ILE A 156 12.64 -5.66 12.92
CA ILE A 156 11.29 -5.24 13.34
C ILE A 156 10.66 -6.32 14.24
N MET A 157 10.66 -7.56 13.79
CA MET A 157 10.03 -8.68 14.53
C MET A 157 10.71 -8.95 15.87
N ARG A 158 12.05 -8.86 15.93
CA ARG A 158 12.80 -9.06 17.15
C ARG A 158 12.52 -7.96 18.18
N ASP A 159 12.46 -6.70 17.73
CA ASP A 159 12.42 -5.55 18.64
C ASP A 159 10.97 -5.19 19.03
N TYR A 160 9.98 -5.51 18.18
CA TYR A 160 8.58 -5.13 18.39
C TYR A 160 7.60 -6.31 18.42
N GLY A 161 7.99 -7.48 17.95
CA GLY A 161 7.15 -8.68 17.90
C GLY A 161 6.11 -8.69 16.79
N PHE A 162 5.48 -7.56 16.52
CA PHE A 162 4.43 -7.39 15.50
C PHE A 162 4.62 -6.09 14.71
N PHE A 163 4.15 -6.06 13.46
CA PHE A 163 4.20 -4.83 12.65
C PHE A 163 3.31 -3.73 13.22
N GLU A 164 2.18 -4.07 13.81
CA GLU A 164 1.30 -3.12 14.48
C GLU A 164 2.05 -2.35 15.58
N THR A 165 2.82 -3.05 16.39
CA THR A 165 3.64 -2.43 17.44
C THR A 165 4.72 -1.51 16.84
N PHE A 166 5.37 -1.94 15.76
CA PHE A 166 6.32 -1.11 15.04
C PHE A 166 5.66 0.16 14.47
N VAL A 167 4.51 0.01 13.80
CA VAL A 167 3.74 1.12 13.24
C VAL A 167 3.33 2.11 14.33
N GLN A 168 2.84 1.61 15.45
CA GLN A 168 2.41 2.44 16.57
C GLN A 168 3.57 3.15 17.27
N LEU A 169 4.62 2.43 17.64
CA LEU A 169 5.70 2.97 18.48
C LEU A 169 6.76 3.72 17.68
N VAL A 170 7.02 3.32 16.43
CA VAL A 170 8.08 3.93 15.61
C VAL A 170 7.51 4.96 14.66
N LEU A 171 6.38 4.66 14.00
CA LEU A 171 5.74 5.58 13.07
C LEU A 171 4.71 6.49 13.74
N GLY A 172 4.33 6.22 15.00
CA GLY A 172 3.41 7.07 15.77
C GLY A 172 1.98 7.07 15.24
N TYR A 173 1.60 6.07 14.46
CA TYR A 173 0.23 5.95 13.98
C TYR A 173 -0.63 5.25 15.04
N ASP A 174 -1.62 5.94 15.56
CA ASP A 174 -2.63 5.35 16.43
C ASP A 174 -3.52 4.41 15.61
N ALA A 175 -3.36 3.12 15.79
CA ALA A 175 -4.23 2.19 15.12
C ALA A 175 -4.46 0.89 15.83
N PRO A 176 -5.66 0.58 16.17
CA PRO A 176 -6.07 -0.80 16.20
C PRO A 176 -6.36 -1.26 14.76
N PHE A 177 -5.54 -2.13 14.21
CA PHE A 177 -5.88 -2.86 13.00
C PHE A 177 -6.94 -3.90 13.38
N SER A 178 -8.20 -3.56 13.14
CA SER A 178 -9.35 -4.30 13.65
C SER A 178 -9.66 -5.60 12.89
N PHE A 179 -8.87 -6.00 11.90
CA PHE A 179 -9.17 -7.17 11.08
C PHE A 179 -8.86 -8.52 11.74
N ARG A 180 -8.07 -8.57 12.81
CA ARG A 180 -7.70 -9.85 13.46
C ARG A 180 -8.72 -10.39 14.47
N HIS A 181 -9.84 -9.70 14.68
CA HIS A 181 -10.81 -10.10 15.71
C HIS A 181 -12.24 -10.32 15.19
N SER A 182 -12.38 -10.58 13.90
CA SER A 182 -13.69 -10.92 13.31
C SER A 182 -13.73 -12.37 12.84
N TYR A 183 -13.41 -13.30 13.76
CA TYR A 183 -13.76 -14.72 13.62
C TYR A 183 -14.45 -15.21 14.88
#